data_1d9feb0f1534e51d52e8eaf470910a31
#
_entry.id   1d9feb0f1534e51d52e8eaf470910a31
#
_cell.length_a   1.000
_cell.length_b   1.000
_cell.length_c   1.000
_cell.angle_alpha   90.00
_cell.angle_beta   90.00
_cell.angle_gamma   90.00
#
_symmetry.space_group_name_H-M   'P 1'
#
loop_
_entity.id
_entity.type
_entity.pdbx_description
1 polymer ?
#
loop_
_entity_poly.entity_id
_entity_poly.type
_entity_poly.pdbx_seq_one_letter_code
_entity_poly.pdbx_strand_id
1 'polypeptide(L)'
;NNQEIIDKSSIIILGVTPNVGSTILRKLKFSKNKKIISLISTINLDKLKKLTKNKNIVRATPLPPIEIKKGPIVICPPNKGAKNLFKYLGEVVEIKNEKLSNKFWATASIMAAYYEILNVSSNWLIKKGINKTTANNYISELFLSLSQDAVNKKSQGFTKLVADSQTPKGLNMQVLNELTKSKFYFKFIKAMDNINKRVSS
;
A
#
# COMPACT_ATOMS: atom_id res chain seq x y z
N ASN A 1 26.95 14.07 -7.21
CA ASN A 1 25.76 14.86 -6.84
C ASN A 1 24.53 14.36 -7.61
N ASN A 2 23.31 14.88 -7.31
CA ASN A 2 22.08 14.40 -7.92
C ASN A 2 22.00 14.62 -9.44
N GLN A 3 22.59 15.69 -9.96
CA GLN A 3 22.63 15.96 -11.40
C GLN A 3 23.48 14.93 -12.13
N GLU A 4 24.63 14.60 -11.58
CA GLU A 4 25.53 13.59 -12.15
C GLU A 4 24.86 12.20 -12.23
N ILE A 5 24.08 11.82 -11.21
CA ILE A 5 23.28 10.58 -11.23
C ILE A 5 22.27 10.62 -12.38
N ILE A 6 21.56 11.74 -12.54
CA ILE A 6 20.60 11.91 -13.63
C ILE A 6 21.26 11.80 -15.00
N ASP A 7 22.42 12.45 -15.18
CA ASP A 7 23.11 12.48 -16.46
C ASP A 7 23.59 11.08 -16.89
N LYS A 8 24.10 10.30 -15.94
CA LYS A 8 24.63 8.94 -16.17
C LYS A 8 23.56 7.84 -16.23
N SER A 9 22.31 8.11 -15.79
CA SER A 9 21.27 7.09 -15.69
C SER A 9 20.25 7.19 -16.82
N SER A 10 19.75 6.06 -17.31
CA SER A 10 18.61 5.99 -18.26
C SER A 10 17.26 5.96 -17.54
N ILE A 11 17.22 5.37 -16.34
CA ILE A 11 16.04 5.29 -15.46
C ILE A 11 16.39 6.02 -14.16
N ILE A 12 15.52 6.92 -13.73
CA ILE A 12 15.69 7.72 -12.52
C ILE A 12 14.54 7.44 -11.58
N ILE A 13 14.84 6.99 -10.37
CA ILE A 13 13.84 6.79 -9.31
C ILE A 13 13.89 7.98 -8.36
N LEU A 14 12.78 8.70 -8.25
CA LEU A 14 12.62 9.84 -7.34
C LEU A 14 12.10 9.33 -6.00
N GLY A 15 13.00 9.08 -5.05
CA GLY A 15 12.74 8.58 -3.70
C GLY A 15 12.92 9.63 -2.61
N VAL A 16 12.74 10.91 -2.90
CA VAL A 16 12.86 12.00 -1.92
C VAL A 16 11.54 12.25 -1.19
N THR A 17 11.62 12.77 0.03
CA THR A 17 10.41 13.10 0.80
C THR A 17 9.62 14.24 0.13
N PRO A 18 8.29 14.28 0.30
CA PRO A 18 7.45 15.28 -0.36
C PRO A 18 7.87 16.73 -0.08
N ASN A 19 8.28 17.03 1.15
CA ASN A 19 8.63 18.39 1.58
C ASN A 19 9.80 18.99 0.79
N VAL A 20 10.78 18.16 0.45
CA VAL A 20 11.99 18.61 -0.27
C VAL A 20 11.92 18.34 -1.78
N GLY A 21 11.00 17.46 -2.20
CA GLY A 21 10.91 16.98 -3.58
C GLY A 21 10.75 18.12 -4.60
N SER A 22 9.78 19.02 -4.38
CA SER A 22 9.54 20.14 -5.30
C SER A 22 10.75 21.08 -5.42
N THR A 23 11.46 21.35 -4.32
CA THR A 23 12.63 22.22 -4.27
C THR A 23 13.82 21.60 -5.00
N ILE A 24 14.06 20.30 -4.78
CA ILE A 24 15.16 19.58 -5.43
C ILE A 24 14.89 19.46 -6.93
N LEU A 25 13.68 19.05 -7.34
CA LEU A 25 13.35 18.84 -8.74
C LEU A 25 13.47 20.11 -9.59
N ARG A 26 13.20 21.29 -9.03
CA ARG A 26 13.37 22.57 -9.74
C ARG A 26 14.82 22.89 -10.08
N LYS A 27 15.78 22.38 -9.31
CA LYS A 27 17.22 22.63 -9.49
C LYS A 27 17.88 21.64 -10.44
N LEU A 28 17.18 20.56 -10.82
CA LEU A 28 17.71 19.48 -11.63
C LEU A 28 17.23 19.55 -13.08
N LYS A 29 18.09 19.15 -14.00
CA LYS A 29 17.79 19.10 -15.43
C LYS A 29 17.59 17.65 -15.87
N PHE A 30 16.45 17.38 -16.51
CA PHE A 30 16.13 16.06 -17.02
C PHE A 30 16.02 16.10 -18.54
N SER A 31 16.86 15.36 -19.25
CA SER A 31 16.71 15.22 -20.70
C SER A 31 15.48 14.40 -21.07
N LYS A 32 14.88 14.69 -22.23
CA LYS A 32 13.57 14.12 -22.66
C LYS A 32 13.57 12.60 -22.80
N ASN A 33 14.72 11.98 -23.03
CA ASN A 33 14.86 10.53 -23.18
C ASN A 33 14.93 9.77 -21.85
N LYS A 34 15.08 10.45 -20.72
CA LYS A 34 15.13 9.82 -19.40
C LYS A 34 13.76 9.26 -19.02
N LYS A 35 13.74 8.06 -18.43
CA LYS A 35 12.55 7.46 -17.83
C LYS A 35 12.53 7.81 -16.34
N ILE A 36 11.45 8.40 -15.86
CA ILE A 36 11.35 8.84 -14.47
C ILE A 36 10.29 8.01 -13.77
N ILE A 37 10.63 7.42 -12.64
CA ILE A 37 9.71 6.71 -11.75
C ILE A 37 9.65 7.51 -10.44
N SER A 38 8.51 8.07 -10.11
CA SER A 38 8.34 8.86 -8.89
C SER A 38 7.65 8.03 -7.80
N LEU A 39 8.30 7.96 -6.65
CA LEU A 39 7.74 7.40 -5.41
C LEU A 39 7.18 8.49 -4.49
N ILE A 40 7.15 9.74 -4.95
CA ILE A 40 6.71 10.89 -4.15
C ILE A 40 5.18 10.91 -4.11
N SER A 41 4.60 10.64 -2.94
CA SER A 41 3.16 10.49 -2.76
C SER A 41 2.33 11.72 -3.10
N THR A 42 2.79 12.91 -2.70
CA THR A 42 2.02 14.16 -2.75
C THR A 42 2.25 15.00 -4.01
N ILE A 43 3.09 14.56 -4.95
CA ILE A 43 3.34 15.28 -6.20
C ILE A 43 2.69 14.48 -7.33
N ASN A 44 1.62 15.05 -7.92
CA ASN A 44 0.89 14.42 -9.03
C ASN A 44 1.69 14.48 -10.35
N LEU A 45 1.25 13.71 -11.35
CA LEU A 45 1.91 13.59 -12.65
C LEU A 45 2.07 14.94 -13.36
N ASP A 46 1.07 15.80 -13.33
CA ASP A 46 1.13 17.08 -14.01
C ASP A 46 2.15 18.02 -13.37
N LYS A 47 2.21 18.04 -12.04
CA LYS A 47 3.24 18.79 -11.32
C LYS A 47 4.64 18.21 -11.55
N LEU A 48 4.78 16.88 -11.58
CA LEU A 48 6.04 16.22 -11.93
C LEU A 48 6.49 16.59 -13.33
N LYS A 49 5.62 16.53 -14.34
CA LYS A 49 5.92 16.93 -15.73
C LYS A 49 6.39 18.38 -15.83
N LYS A 50 5.71 19.29 -15.09
CA LYS A 50 6.11 20.71 -15.04
C LYS A 50 7.49 20.91 -14.39
N LEU A 51 7.74 20.23 -13.27
CA LEU A 51 9.00 20.36 -12.52
C LEU A 51 10.19 19.76 -13.28
N THR A 52 10.02 18.61 -13.91
CA THR A 52 11.10 17.90 -14.60
C THR A 52 11.22 18.25 -16.09
N LYS A 53 10.23 18.94 -16.65
CA LYS A 53 10.09 19.19 -18.11
C LYS A 53 10.17 17.91 -18.95
N ASN A 54 9.79 16.77 -18.36
CA ASN A 54 9.82 15.45 -18.97
C ASN A 54 8.40 14.85 -18.98
N LYS A 55 8.03 14.18 -20.08
CA LYS A 55 6.71 13.53 -20.23
C LYS A 55 6.74 12.03 -19.91
N ASN A 56 7.93 11.42 -19.88
CA ASN A 56 8.10 9.98 -19.65
C ASN A 56 8.21 9.69 -18.14
N ILE A 57 7.10 9.88 -17.44
CA ILE A 57 7.01 9.75 -15.98
C ILE A 57 5.95 8.73 -15.60
N VAL A 58 6.31 7.87 -14.65
CA VAL A 58 5.41 6.94 -13.98
C VAL A 58 5.44 7.22 -12.49
N ARG A 59 4.30 7.28 -11.85
CA ARG A 59 4.23 7.23 -10.38
C ARG A 59 4.13 5.79 -9.94
N ALA A 60 4.85 5.43 -8.89
CA ALA A 60 4.78 4.12 -8.28
C ALA A 60 4.58 4.25 -6.77
N THR A 61 3.78 3.35 -6.22
CA THR A 61 3.46 3.30 -4.79
C THR A 61 3.85 1.94 -4.23
N PRO A 62 5.14 1.71 -3.98
CA PRO A 62 5.58 0.54 -3.22
C PRO A 62 5.24 0.72 -1.74
N LEU A 63 4.97 -0.40 -1.05
CA LEU A 63 4.84 -0.43 0.41
C LEU A 63 6.09 -1.07 1.04
N PRO A 64 6.40 -0.83 2.33
CA PRO A 64 7.58 -1.41 2.99
C PRO A 64 7.80 -2.91 2.76
N PRO A 65 6.76 -3.78 2.67
CA PRO A 65 6.97 -5.21 2.40
C PRO A 65 7.67 -5.57 1.08
N ILE A 66 7.94 -4.61 0.19
CA ILE A 66 8.80 -4.87 -0.98
C ILE A 66 10.22 -5.32 -0.60
N GLU A 67 10.66 -5.01 0.61
CA GLU A 67 11.93 -5.49 1.15
C GLU A 67 12.03 -7.02 1.13
N ILE A 68 10.92 -7.68 1.41
CA ILE A 68 10.79 -9.14 1.33
C ILE A 68 10.14 -9.61 0.02
N LYS A 69 10.12 -8.76 -1.01
CA LYS A 69 9.53 -9.03 -2.34
C LYS A 69 8.05 -9.41 -2.27
N LYS A 70 7.29 -8.75 -1.41
CA LYS A 70 5.84 -8.96 -1.20
C LYS A 70 5.08 -7.64 -1.26
N GLY A 71 3.76 -7.76 -1.46
CA GLY A 71 2.83 -6.64 -1.45
C GLY A 71 2.54 -6.04 -2.82
N PRO A 72 1.49 -5.21 -2.90
CA PRO A 72 1.10 -4.54 -4.14
C PRO A 72 1.97 -3.32 -4.42
N ILE A 73 2.27 -3.11 -5.69
CA ILE A 73 2.94 -1.90 -6.19
C ILE A 73 2.03 -1.28 -7.25
N VAL A 74 1.36 -0.20 -6.89
CA VAL A 74 0.49 0.52 -7.83
C VAL A 74 1.34 1.40 -8.73
N ILE A 75 1.16 1.30 -10.06
CA ILE A 75 1.82 2.19 -11.03
C ILE A 75 0.79 2.95 -11.88
N CYS A 76 1.06 4.22 -12.14
CA CYS A 76 0.24 5.12 -12.96
C CYS A 76 1.10 6.10 -13.77
N PRO A 77 0.87 6.25 -15.06
CA PRO A 77 0.04 5.40 -15.94
C PRO A 77 0.66 4.02 -16.14
N PRO A 78 -0.06 3.06 -16.78
CA PRO A 78 0.50 1.78 -17.16
C PRO A 78 1.80 1.95 -17.94
N ASN A 79 2.83 1.18 -17.58
CA ASN A 79 4.14 1.31 -18.22
C ASN A 79 4.90 -0.01 -18.17
N LYS A 80 5.16 -0.60 -19.34
CA LYS A 80 5.85 -1.89 -19.49
C LYS A 80 7.23 -1.90 -18.81
N GLY A 81 7.99 -0.81 -18.91
CA GLY A 81 9.32 -0.72 -18.31
C GLY A 81 9.27 -0.72 -16.78
N ALA A 82 8.39 0.10 -16.19
CA ALA A 82 8.18 0.12 -14.75
C ALA A 82 7.60 -1.22 -14.23
N LYS A 83 6.63 -1.80 -14.96
CA LYS A 83 6.10 -3.13 -14.63
C LYS A 83 7.19 -4.20 -14.59
N ASN A 84 8.03 -4.24 -15.62
CA ASN A 84 9.13 -5.20 -15.69
C ASN A 84 10.17 -5.02 -14.56
N LEU A 85 10.39 -3.79 -14.11
CA LEU A 85 11.26 -3.52 -12.97
C LEU A 85 10.63 -4.01 -11.65
N PHE A 86 9.36 -3.64 -11.42
CA PHE A 86 8.72 -3.89 -10.13
C PHE A 86 8.19 -5.32 -9.94
N LYS A 87 7.93 -6.08 -11.01
CA LYS A 87 7.44 -7.47 -10.90
C LYS A 87 8.33 -8.41 -10.07
N TYR A 88 9.61 -8.06 -9.88
CA TYR A 88 10.53 -8.80 -9.02
C TYR A 88 10.44 -8.42 -7.54
N LEU A 89 9.70 -7.34 -7.23
CA LEU A 89 9.55 -6.80 -5.87
C LEU A 89 8.15 -7.02 -5.28
N GLY A 90 7.17 -7.39 -6.11
CA GLY A 90 5.81 -7.61 -5.66
C GLY A 90 4.80 -7.64 -6.82
N GLU A 91 3.51 -7.69 -6.49
CA GLU A 91 2.42 -7.70 -7.46
C GLU A 91 2.18 -6.28 -8.02
N VAL A 92 2.29 -6.12 -9.32
CA VAL A 92 2.13 -4.81 -9.97
C VAL A 92 0.69 -4.56 -10.40
N VAL A 93 0.09 -3.52 -9.85
CA VAL A 93 -1.26 -3.05 -10.16
C VAL A 93 -1.18 -1.82 -11.06
N GLU A 94 -1.58 -1.96 -12.33
CA GLU A 94 -1.55 -0.88 -13.31
C GLU A 94 -2.86 -0.11 -13.32
N ILE A 95 -2.82 1.21 -13.16
CA ILE A 95 -3.99 2.08 -13.24
C ILE A 95 -3.82 3.17 -14.30
N LYS A 96 -4.87 3.42 -15.08
CA LYS A 96 -4.86 4.42 -16.17
C LYS A 96 -5.10 5.84 -15.67
N ASN A 97 -5.93 6.00 -14.65
CA ASN A 97 -6.35 7.30 -14.14
C ASN A 97 -5.70 7.60 -12.80
N GLU A 98 -4.89 8.65 -12.76
CA GLU A 98 -4.18 9.05 -11.54
C GLU A 98 -5.12 9.38 -10.36
N LYS A 99 -6.33 9.90 -10.62
CA LYS A 99 -7.31 10.14 -9.56
C LYS A 99 -7.69 8.87 -8.79
N LEU A 100 -7.55 7.70 -9.42
CA LEU A 100 -7.76 6.42 -8.74
C LEU A 100 -6.60 6.05 -7.80
N SER A 101 -5.38 6.56 -8.03
CA SER A 101 -4.23 6.33 -7.15
C SER A 101 -4.52 6.72 -5.70
N ASN A 102 -5.28 7.81 -5.50
CA ASN A 102 -5.60 8.30 -4.16
C ASN A 102 -6.39 7.28 -3.35
N LYS A 103 -7.23 6.47 -4.00
CA LYS A 103 -7.99 5.40 -3.35
C LYS A 103 -7.07 4.27 -2.86
N PHE A 104 -6.06 3.91 -3.65
CA PHE A 104 -5.03 2.94 -3.25
C PHE A 104 -4.15 3.49 -2.12
N TRP A 105 -3.81 4.79 -2.15
CA TRP A 105 -3.12 5.44 -1.04
C TRP A 105 -3.94 5.39 0.26
N ALA A 106 -5.23 5.73 0.17
CA ALA A 106 -6.13 5.66 1.32
C ALA A 106 -6.21 4.24 1.89
N THR A 107 -6.32 3.22 1.02
CA THR A 107 -6.33 1.82 1.45
C THR A 107 -4.98 1.40 2.04
N ALA A 108 -3.86 1.80 1.45
CA ALA A 108 -2.53 1.46 1.95
C ALA A 108 -2.23 2.07 3.35
N SER A 109 -2.92 3.15 3.73
CA SER A 109 -2.74 3.79 5.04
C SER A 109 -3.25 2.95 6.22
N ILE A 110 -3.92 1.82 6.00
CA ILE A 110 -4.37 0.90 7.05
C ILE A 110 -3.23 0.12 7.73
N MET A 111 -2.00 0.21 7.23
CA MET A 111 -0.87 -0.60 7.71
C MET A 111 -0.67 -0.52 9.24
N ALA A 112 -0.69 0.69 9.81
CA ALA A 112 -0.56 0.86 11.26
C ALA A 112 -1.76 0.26 12.02
N ALA A 113 -2.98 0.41 11.50
CA ALA A 113 -4.18 -0.19 12.08
C ALA A 113 -4.14 -1.73 12.02
N TYR A 114 -3.59 -2.29 10.94
CA TYR A 114 -3.36 -3.73 10.84
C TYR A 114 -2.40 -4.21 11.92
N TYR A 115 -1.25 -3.55 12.11
CA TYR A 115 -0.31 -3.91 13.18
C TYR A 115 -0.91 -3.73 14.57
N GLU A 116 -1.80 -2.76 14.77
CA GLU A 116 -2.51 -2.61 16.05
C GLU A 116 -3.48 -3.77 16.29
N ILE A 117 -4.13 -4.31 15.27
CA ILE A 117 -4.95 -5.53 15.42
C ILE A 117 -4.09 -6.71 15.89
N LEU A 118 -2.89 -6.90 15.33
CA LEU A 118 -1.94 -7.93 15.81
C LEU A 118 -1.53 -7.67 17.25
N ASN A 119 -1.19 -6.42 17.58
CA ASN A 119 -0.75 -6.01 18.89
C ASN A 119 -1.83 -6.28 19.97
N VAL A 120 -3.06 -5.82 19.76
CA VAL A 120 -4.14 -6.04 20.74
C VAL A 120 -4.49 -7.52 20.87
N SER A 121 -4.42 -8.30 19.80
CA SER A 121 -4.67 -9.74 19.82
C SER A 121 -3.61 -10.49 20.62
N SER A 122 -2.33 -10.19 20.39
CA SER A 122 -1.22 -10.77 21.14
C SER A 122 -1.28 -10.38 22.62
N ASN A 123 -1.50 -9.10 22.94
CA ASN A 123 -1.62 -8.61 24.31
C ASN A 123 -2.81 -9.25 25.05
N TRP A 124 -3.90 -9.56 24.36
CA TRP A 124 -5.01 -10.28 24.96
C TRP A 124 -4.61 -11.69 25.40
N LEU A 125 -3.86 -12.44 24.57
CA LEU A 125 -3.34 -13.75 24.93
C LEU A 125 -2.39 -13.67 26.13
N ILE A 126 -1.49 -12.67 26.13
CA ILE A 126 -0.54 -12.46 27.23
C ILE A 126 -1.28 -12.19 28.55
N LYS A 127 -2.31 -11.34 28.54
CA LYS A 127 -3.18 -11.09 29.70
C LYS A 127 -3.93 -12.34 30.17
N LYS A 128 -4.12 -13.35 29.31
CA LYS A 128 -4.73 -14.65 29.63
C LYS A 128 -3.70 -15.71 30.05
N GLY A 129 -2.44 -15.32 30.29
CA GLY A 129 -1.41 -16.21 30.83
C GLY A 129 -0.50 -16.88 29.79
N ILE A 130 -0.65 -16.55 28.50
CA ILE A 130 0.25 -17.07 27.46
C ILE A 130 1.54 -16.24 27.46
N ASN A 131 2.70 -16.89 27.41
CA ASN A 131 3.96 -16.16 27.32
C ASN A 131 4.05 -15.35 26.00
N LYS A 132 4.79 -14.24 26.04
CA LYS A 132 4.88 -13.26 24.96
C LYS A 132 5.36 -13.89 23.62
N THR A 133 6.35 -14.75 23.66
CA THR A 133 6.90 -15.37 22.45
C THR A 133 5.85 -16.25 21.78
N THR A 134 5.19 -17.12 22.53
CA THR A 134 4.11 -17.98 22.01
C THR A 134 2.94 -17.16 21.48
N ALA A 135 2.52 -16.11 22.20
CA ALA A 135 1.44 -15.23 21.73
C ALA A 135 1.77 -14.56 20.39
N ASN A 136 2.98 -13.96 20.29
CA ASN A 136 3.41 -13.31 19.05
C ASN A 136 3.51 -14.31 17.88
N ASN A 137 4.10 -15.48 18.10
CA ASN A 137 4.22 -16.50 17.05
C ASN A 137 2.84 -16.95 16.58
N TYR A 138 1.93 -17.27 17.50
CA TYR A 138 0.57 -17.70 17.15
C TYR A 138 -0.18 -16.64 16.35
N ILE A 139 -0.17 -15.38 16.81
CA ILE A 139 -0.87 -14.29 16.11
C ILE A 139 -0.27 -14.03 14.72
N SER A 140 1.06 -14.04 14.60
CA SER A 140 1.72 -13.86 13.30
C SER A 140 1.32 -14.94 12.30
N GLU A 141 1.35 -16.21 12.71
CA GLU A 141 0.97 -17.33 11.86
C GLU A 141 -0.52 -17.35 11.53
N LEU A 142 -1.38 -17.00 12.48
CA LEU A 142 -2.82 -16.88 12.26
C LEU A 142 -3.12 -15.88 11.15
N PHE A 143 -2.61 -14.66 11.25
CA PHE A 143 -2.89 -13.61 10.26
C PHE A 143 -2.19 -13.87 8.92
N LEU A 144 -1.01 -14.48 8.93
CA LEU A 144 -0.32 -14.91 7.72
C LEU A 144 -1.14 -15.95 6.96
N SER A 145 -1.61 -16.99 7.65
CA SER A 145 -2.40 -18.08 7.04
C SER A 145 -3.73 -17.59 6.49
N LEU A 146 -4.44 -16.73 7.23
CA LEU A 146 -5.69 -16.11 6.75
C LEU A 146 -5.46 -15.23 5.52
N SER A 147 -4.38 -14.45 5.50
CA SER A 147 -4.02 -13.62 4.34
C SER A 147 -3.65 -14.48 3.14
N GLN A 148 -2.93 -15.57 3.34
CA GLN A 148 -2.55 -16.49 2.26
C GLN A 148 -3.79 -17.23 1.70
N ASP A 149 -4.72 -17.65 2.56
CA ASP A 149 -5.98 -18.24 2.12
C ASP A 149 -6.81 -17.24 1.30
N ALA A 150 -6.90 -15.98 1.75
CA ALA A 150 -7.57 -14.92 1.02
C ALA A 150 -6.93 -14.66 -0.35
N VAL A 151 -5.60 -14.68 -0.48
CA VAL A 151 -4.90 -14.58 -1.77
C VAL A 151 -5.26 -15.74 -2.69
N ASN A 152 -5.26 -16.97 -2.17
CA ASN A 152 -5.57 -18.18 -2.95
C ASN A 152 -7.01 -18.19 -3.46
N LYS A 153 -7.94 -17.63 -2.67
CA LYS A 153 -9.39 -17.62 -2.95
C LYS A 153 -9.92 -16.28 -3.47
N LYS A 154 -9.06 -15.31 -3.80
CA LYS A 154 -9.47 -13.94 -4.19
C LYS A 154 -10.46 -13.89 -5.36
N SER A 155 -10.42 -14.86 -6.26
CA SER A 155 -11.36 -14.96 -7.40
C SER A 155 -12.80 -15.25 -6.98
N GLN A 156 -13.03 -15.82 -5.79
CA GLN A 156 -14.36 -16.08 -5.26
C GLN A 156 -15.02 -14.83 -4.63
N GLY A 157 -14.22 -13.78 -4.39
CA GLY A 157 -14.62 -12.55 -3.71
C GLY A 157 -14.62 -12.66 -2.18
N PHE A 158 -14.25 -11.59 -1.52
CA PHE A 158 -14.11 -11.58 -0.05
C PHE A 158 -15.43 -11.72 0.69
N THR A 159 -16.55 -11.30 0.12
CA THR A 159 -17.89 -11.53 0.71
C THR A 159 -18.17 -13.02 0.90
N LYS A 160 -17.78 -13.85 -0.09
CA LYS A 160 -17.92 -15.30 0.03
C LYS A 160 -17.01 -15.86 1.12
N LEU A 161 -15.76 -15.41 1.21
CA LEU A 161 -14.85 -15.86 2.27
C LEU A 161 -15.40 -15.55 3.67
N VAL A 162 -16.01 -14.38 3.86
CA VAL A 162 -16.69 -14.02 5.12
C VAL A 162 -17.83 -14.99 5.40
N ALA A 163 -18.67 -15.30 4.43
CA ALA A 163 -19.78 -16.23 4.60
C ALA A 163 -19.29 -17.65 4.92
N ASP A 164 -18.32 -18.16 4.15
CA ASP A 164 -17.81 -19.53 4.28
C ASP A 164 -17.02 -19.74 5.60
N SER A 165 -16.50 -18.67 6.21
CA SER A 165 -15.77 -18.73 7.48
C SER A 165 -16.69 -18.81 8.71
N GLN A 166 -18.01 -18.76 8.52
CA GLN A 166 -19.00 -18.75 9.58
C GLN A 166 -19.74 -20.08 9.65
N THR A 167 -19.98 -20.56 10.87
CA THR A 167 -20.91 -21.63 11.15
C THR A 167 -22.06 -21.08 12.00
N PRO A 168 -23.32 -21.58 11.84
CA PRO A 168 -24.43 -21.13 12.65
C PRO A 168 -24.12 -21.23 14.16
N LYS A 169 -24.25 -20.12 14.87
CA LYS A 169 -23.88 -19.98 16.31
C LYS A 169 -22.39 -20.19 16.60
N GLY A 170 -21.52 -20.17 15.57
CA GLY A 170 -20.07 -20.34 15.72
C GLY A 170 -19.38 -19.11 16.28
N LEU A 171 -18.17 -19.31 16.81
CA LEU A 171 -17.36 -18.25 17.41
C LEU A 171 -17.00 -17.14 16.41
N ASN A 172 -16.70 -17.48 15.16
CA ASN A 172 -16.40 -16.50 14.13
C ASN A 172 -17.59 -15.58 13.85
N MET A 173 -18.80 -16.14 13.80
CA MET A 173 -20.03 -15.36 13.62
C MET A 173 -20.28 -14.44 14.82
N GLN A 174 -20.03 -14.90 16.05
CA GLN A 174 -20.19 -14.09 17.24
C GLN A 174 -19.29 -12.86 17.20
N VAL A 175 -17.98 -13.02 16.96
CA VAL A 175 -17.03 -11.91 16.89
C VAL A 175 -17.39 -10.93 15.76
N LEU A 176 -17.75 -11.45 14.57
CA LEU A 176 -18.17 -10.61 13.46
C LEU A 176 -19.39 -9.75 13.82
N ASN A 177 -20.40 -10.34 14.47
CA ASN A 177 -21.61 -9.63 14.89
C ASN A 177 -21.31 -8.56 15.95
N GLU A 178 -20.47 -8.84 16.93
CA GLU A 178 -20.06 -7.88 17.96
C GLU A 178 -19.33 -6.69 17.36
N LEU A 179 -18.36 -6.93 16.47
CA LEU A 179 -17.63 -5.86 15.77
C LEU A 179 -18.56 -5.05 14.85
N THR A 180 -19.51 -5.70 14.20
CA THR A 180 -20.52 -5.01 13.37
C THR A 180 -21.42 -4.12 14.23
N LYS A 181 -21.94 -4.62 15.33
CA LYS A 181 -22.76 -3.84 16.28
C LYS A 181 -22.01 -2.64 16.85
N SER A 182 -20.71 -2.78 17.13
CA SER A 182 -19.85 -1.68 17.60
C SER A 182 -19.52 -0.64 16.52
N LYS A 183 -20.02 -0.83 15.29
CA LYS A 183 -19.72 0.02 14.11
C LYS A 183 -18.22 0.04 13.72
N PHE A 184 -17.47 -1.02 14.07
CA PHE A 184 -16.04 -1.10 13.76
C PHE A 184 -15.77 -0.93 12.26
N TYR A 185 -16.43 -1.71 11.40
CA TYR A 185 -16.24 -1.65 9.96
C TYR A 185 -16.68 -0.32 9.35
N PHE A 186 -17.72 0.31 9.87
CA PHE A 186 -18.13 1.65 9.47
C PHE A 186 -17.05 2.71 9.81
N LYS A 187 -16.50 2.66 11.03
CA LYS A 187 -15.42 3.55 11.45
C LYS A 187 -14.16 3.35 10.61
N PHE A 188 -13.85 2.09 10.26
CA PHE A 188 -12.73 1.74 9.41
C PHE A 188 -12.86 2.34 8.01
N ILE A 189 -14.04 2.20 7.36
CA ILE A 189 -14.32 2.83 6.06
C ILE A 189 -14.21 4.36 6.16
N LYS A 190 -14.81 4.97 7.20
CA LYS A 190 -14.75 6.42 7.40
C LYS A 190 -13.31 6.94 7.56
N ALA A 191 -12.44 6.18 8.20
CA ALA A 191 -11.02 6.53 8.30
C ALA A 191 -10.35 6.55 6.92
N MET A 192 -10.58 5.56 6.06
CA MET A 192 -10.09 5.55 4.68
C MET A 192 -10.65 6.71 3.86
N ASP A 193 -11.94 7.05 4.01
CA ASP A 193 -12.56 8.19 3.32
C ASP A 193 -11.91 9.52 3.72
N ASN A 194 -11.57 9.69 4.98
CA ASN A 194 -10.88 10.90 5.46
C ASN A 194 -9.47 11.02 4.84
N ILE A 195 -8.72 9.91 4.76
CA ILE A 195 -7.42 9.90 4.07
C ILE A 195 -7.60 10.18 2.58
N ASN A 196 -8.59 9.55 1.93
CA ASN A 196 -8.86 9.79 0.51
C ASN A 196 -9.18 11.27 0.23
N LYS A 197 -9.97 11.94 1.07
CA LYS A 197 -10.21 13.39 0.99
C LYS A 197 -8.90 14.17 1.10
N ARG A 198 -8.08 13.89 2.12
CA ARG A 198 -6.80 14.58 2.35
C ARG A 198 -5.80 14.45 1.19
N VAL A 199 -5.72 13.29 0.52
CA VAL A 199 -4.78 13.08 -0.59
C VAL A 199 -5.35 13.49 -1.95
N SER A 200 -6.64 13.86 -2.00
CA SER A 200 -7.33 14.33 -3.20
C SER A 200 -7.42 15.87 -3.27
N SER A 201 -7.23 16.57 -2.15
CA SER A 201 -7.09 18.03 -2.06
C SER A 201 -5.66 18.45 -2.47
#